data_a02fa4f4eeb8ae9d7675edf3c95e103e
#
_entry.id   a02fa4f4eeb8ae9d7675edf3c95e103e
#
_cell.length_a   1.000
_cell.length_b   1.000
_cell.length_c   1.000
_cell.angle_alpha   90.00
_cell.angle_beta   90.00
_cell.angle_gamma   90.00
#
_symmetry.space_group_name_H-M   'P 1'
#
loop_
_entity.id
_entity.type
_entity.pdbx_description
1 polymer ?
#
loop_
_entity_poly.entity_id
_entity_poly.type
_entity_poly.pdbx_seq_one_letter_code
_entity_poly.pdbx_strand_id
1 'polypeptide(L)'
;VNIAQGIQIIDGANTGTIDVNVDDSAGAILSELTEVSGGTNLDELTSLTVTAGVVDISSAADLQDITSYDASNSSYTISDTAGAILGDTGTVIDDGVSTINVNGPVGAGVGVQLGALEDASFETGYSADINFNVVDDANDITAALTGDTTGLDNAASLVASSGTVTVTEASDIQGVAEYDSGASSYTISDSADAVLTASNESTILNDGVSGVVVTDATGAGYVDASDGEALSELEGLLQTATNDSAADIEFRVEDDAAAIAAVLSGNNGGALDGANDLEVTGGTTTMVGAADIQSSGAYDAANSSYTITDTAGAILGDTATAIDDDGVSHIIVDGKVG
;
A
#
# COMPACT_ATOMS: atom_id res chain seq x y z
N VAL A 1 17.95 -28.18 37.36
CA VAL A 1 17.52 -27.35 38.52
C VAL A 1 17.24 -25.95 38.07
N ASN A 2 16.52 -25.11 38.87
CA ASN A 2 16.38 -23.70 38.53
C ASN A 2 17.65 -22.89 38.89
N ILE A 3 17.73 -21.64 38.41
CA ILE A 3 18.95 -20.81 38.55
C ILE A 3 19.33 -20.58 40.03
N ALA A 4 18.38 -20.24 40.88
CA ALA A 4 18.64 -20.01 42.31
C ALA A 4 19.16 -21.26 43.03
N GLN A 5 18.67 -22.45 42.67
CA GLN A 5 19.16 -23.72 43.23
C GLN A 5 20.56 -24.04 42.69
N GLY A 6 20.83 -23.77 41.39
CA GLY A 6 22.14 -23.96 40.76
C GLY A 6 23.22 -23.15 41.48
N ILE A 7 22.97 -21.87 41.71
CA ILE A 7 23.88 -20.97 42.43
C ILE A 7 24.14 -21.48 43.86
N GLN A 8 23.08 -21.85 44.60
CA GLN A 8 23.24 -22.40 45.94
C GLN A 8 24.12 -23.66 46.00
N ILE A 9 24.05 -24.50 44.96
CA ILE A 9 24.86 -25.70 44.89
C ILE A 9 26.36 -25.35 44.64
N ILE A 10 26.59 -24.37 43.76
CA ILE A 10 27.95 -23.91 43.42
C ILE A 10 28.59 -23.21 44.60
N ASP A 11 27.85 -22.32 45.29
CA ASP A 11 28.32 -21.56 46.45
C ASP A 11 28.49 -22.42 47.70
N GLY A 12 27.91 -23.61 47.71
CA GLY A 12 28.11 -24.58 48.78
C GLY A 12 29.60 -25.02 48.84
N ALA A 13 30.21 -24.88 50.04
CA ALA A 13 31.65 -25.17 50.28
C ALA A 13 32.06 -26.63 49.89
N ASN A 14 32.03 -26.94 48.63
CA ASN A 14 32.42 -28.25 48.07
C ASN A 14 33.74 -28.13 47.32
N THR A 15 34.66 -29.06 47.59
CA THR A 15 35.99 -29.08 46.96
C THR A 15 36.05 -30.08 45.79
N GLY A 16 34.93 -30.67 45.42
CA GLY A 16 34.84 -31.60 44.30
C GLY A 16 34.28 -30.93 43.01
N THR A 17 34.44 -31.58 41.87
CA THR A 17 33.76 -31.18 40.64
C THR A 17 32.25 -31.41 40.81
N ILE A 18 31.44 -30.42 40.55
CA ILE A 18 29.99 -30.49 40.57
C ILE A 18 29.48 -30.20 39.16
N ASP A 19 28.70 -31.10 38.59
CA ASP A 19 28.01 -30.88 37.32
C ASP A 19 26.61 -30.35 37.64
N VAL A 20 26.38 -29.09 37.29
CA VAL A 20 25.09 -28.38 37.51
C VAL A 20 24.52 -27.93 36.17
N ASN A 21 23.41 -28.54 35.79
CA ASN A 21 22.61 -28.11 34.63
C ASN A 21 21.41 -27.30 35.13
N VAL A 22 21.27 -26.10 34.59
CA VAL A 22 20.19 -25.14 34.93
C VAL A 22 19.27 -24.95 33.73
N ASP A 23 17.98 -25.10 33.99
CA ASP A 23 16.91 -24.80 33.05
C ASP A 23 15.99 -23.79 33.70
N ASP A 24 15.93 -22.54 33.17
CA ASP A 24 15.08 -21.49 33.72
C ASP A 24 14.66 -20.48 32.65
N SER A 25 13.79 -19.56 33.05
CA SER A 25 13.34 -18.45 32.17
C SER A 25 14.43 -17.38 32.05
N ALA A 26 14.45 -16.68 30.91
CA ALA A 26 15.36 -15.56 30.68
C ALA A 26 15.30 -14.52 31.80
N GLY A 27 14.12 -14.14 32.25
CA GLY A 27 13.92 -13.17 33.33
C GLY A 27 14.50 -13.60 34.66
N ALA A 28 14.40 -14.89 35.01
CA ALA A 28 14.98 -15.42 36.24
C ALA A 28 16.52 -15.39 36.19
N ILE A 29 17.11 -15.80 35.06
CA ILE A 29 18.56 -15.80 34.85
C ILE A 29 19.11 -14.35 34.88
N LEU A 30 18.49 -13.42 34.16
CA LEU A 30 18.89 -11.99 34.15
C LEU A 30 18.77 -11.33 35.52
N SER A 31 17.80 -11.72 36.34
CA SER A 31 17.67 -11.23 37.71
C SER A 31 18.91 -11.61 38.55
N GLU A 32 19.40 -12.83 38.43
CA GLU A 32 20.58 -13.28 39.13
C GLU A 32 21.87 -12.62 38.59
N LEU A 33 21.97 -12.35 37.27
CA LEU A 33 23.09 -11.59 36.69
C LEU A 33 23.21 -10.19 37.29
N THR A 34 22.07 -9.54 37.59
CA THR A 34 22.07 -8.17 38.16
C THR A 34 22.35 -8.15 39.66
N GLU A 35 21.99 -9.20 40.40
CA GLU A 35 22.24 -9.29 41.84
C GLU A 35 23.68 -9.68 42.20
N VAL A 36 24.31 -10.45 41.35
CA VAL A 36 25.70 -10.89 41.53
C VAL A 36 26.66 -9.87 40.91
N SER A 37 27.06 -8.87 41.66
CA SER A 37 28.10 -7.90 41.29
C SER A 37 29.43 -8.61 41.08
N GLY A 38 29.56 -9.36 39.96
CA GLY A 38 30.76 -10.07 39.62
C GLY A 38 30.62 -11.23 38.62
N GLY A 39 29.43 -11.59 38.20
CA GLY A 39 29.16 -12.50 37.05
C GLY A 39 29.73 -13.93 37.07
N THR A 40 30.52 -14.27 38.07
CA THR A 40 31.43 -15.45 38.05
C THR A 40 30.76 -16.77 38.36
N ASN A 41 29.60 -16.78 39.05
CA ASN A 41 28.99 -18.04 39.47
C ASN A 41 28.20 -18.77 38.37
N LEU A 42 27.70 -18.03 37.36
CA LEU A 42 26.99 -18.64 36.23
C LEU A 42 27.94 -19.32 35.23
N ASP A 43 29.16 -18.85 35.11
CA ASP A 43 30.20 -19.45 34.29
C ASP A 43 30.74 -20.79 34.86
N GLU A 44 30.45 -21.06 36.12
CA GLU A 44 30.80 -22.35 36.77
C GLU A 44 29.76 -23.45 36.56
N LEU A 45 28.61 -23.11 35.95
CA LEU A 45 27.60 -24.10 35.57
C LEU A 45 28.12 -25.01 34.47
N THR A 46 27.65 -26.23 34.44
CA THR A 46 27.98 -27.18 33.34
C THR A 46 27.18 -26.83 32.09
N SER A 47 25.93 -26.45 32.24
CA SER A 47 25.04 -25.99 31.18
C SER A 47 23.95 -25.08 31.71
N LEU A 48 23.64 -24.03 30.95
CA LEU A 48 22.56 -23.10 31.21
C LEU A 48 21.62 -23.05 30.01
N THR A 49 20.40 -23.54 30.19
CA THR A 49 19.35 -23.53 29.18
C THR A 49 18.29 -22.47 29.49
N VAL A 50 18.01 -21.58 28.55
CA VAL A 50 16.93 -20.61 28.64
C VAL A 50 15.65 -21.23 28.06
N THR A 51 14.66 -21.53 28.90
CA THR A 51 13.49 -22.32 28.50
C THR A 51 12.33 -21.48 27.98
N ALA A 52 12.30 -20.18 28.29
CA ALA A 52 11.26 -19.24 27.86
C ALA A 52 11.62 -17.80 28.27
N GLY A 53 10.87 -16.84 27.75
CA GLY A 53 10.92 -15.44 28.15
C GLY A 53 10.98 -14.51 26.97
N VAL A 54 10.70 -13.24 27.22
CA VAL A 54 10.84 -12.15 26.25
C VAL A 54 11.84 -11.16 26.82
N VAL A 55 12.85 -10.84 26.03
CA VAL A 55 13.96 -9.93 26.41
C VAL A 55 14.24 -8.93 25.29
N ASP A 56 14.88 -7.81 25.62
CA ASP A 56 15.45 -6.92 24.63
C ASP A 56 16.80 -7.48 24.11
N ILE A 57 17.32 -6.85 23.04
CA ILE A 57 18.56 -7.34 22.39
C ILE A 57 19.76 -7.28 23.33
N SER A 58 19.85 -6.25 24.18
CA SER A 58 20.94 -6.11 25.15
C SER A 58 20.92 -7.22 26.21
N SER A 59 19.73 -7.55 26.71
CA SER A 59 19.53 -8.64 27.66
C SER A 59 19.79 -10.01 27.02
N ALA A 60 19.46 -10.19 25.73
CA ALA A 60 19.79 -11.39 24.96
C ALA A 60 21.31 -11.57 24.84
N ALA A 61 22.05 -10.49 24.52
CA ALA A 61 23.50 -10.50 24.49
C ALA A 61 24.10 -10.90 25.84
N ASP A 62 23.59 -10.34 26.94
CA ASP A 62 24.04 -10.69 28.30
C ASP A 62 23.83 -12.20 28.61
N LEU A 63 22.71 -12.79 28.12
CA LEU A 63 22.47 -14.24 28.27
C LEU A 63 23.46 -15.09 27.45
N GLN A 64 23.71 -14.69 26.21
CA GLN A 64 24.58 -15.40 25.27
C GLN A 64 26.06 -15.30 25.65
N ASP A 65 26.48 -14.24 26.37
CA ASP A 65 27.83 -14.04 26.88
C ASP A 65 28.16 -14.95 28.06
N ILE A 66 27.16 -15.65 28.66
CA ILE A 66 27.39 -16.61 29.75
C ILE A 66 28.12 -17.84 29.18
N THR A 67 29.30 -18.17 29.72
CA THR A 67 30.16 -19.27 29.20
C THR A 67 29.45 -20.62 29.15
N SER A 68 28.54 -20.90 30.09
CA SER A 68 27.76 -22.14 30.18
C SER A 68 26.47 -22.12 29.37
N TYR A 69 26.16 -21.03 28.65
CA TYR A 69 24.94 -20.92 27.85
C TYR A 69 24.87 -22.01 26.76
N ASP A 70 23.77 -22.73 26.72
CA ASP A 70 23.50 -23.78 25.74
C ASP A 70 22.45 -23.29 24.74
N ALA A 71 22.92 -22.66 23.66
CA ALA A 71 22.07 -22.11 22.60
C ALA A 71 21.18 -23.19 21.99
N SER A 72 21.70 -24.38 21.73
CA SER A 72 21.00 -25.44 21.01
C SER A 72 19.80 -26.04 21.76
N ASN A 73 19.75 -25.87 23.07
CA ASN A 73 18.64 -26.31 23.93
C ASN A 73 17.82 -25.14 24.49
N SER A 74 18.20 -23.89 24.17
CA SER A 74 17.49 -22.70 24.61
C SER A 74 16.35 -22.33 23.66
N SER A 75 15.35 -21.60 24.18
CA SER A 75 14.22 -21.08 23.41
C SER A 75 13.64 -19.84 24.10
N TYR A 76 13.89 -18.66 23.54
CA TYR A 76 13.33 -17.40 24.04
C TYR A 76 13.03 -16.43 22.91
N THR A 77 12.34 -15.35 23.21
CA THR A 77 11.92 -14.32 22.24
C THR A 77 12.71 -13.03 22.50
N ILE A 78 13.20 -12.41 21.42
CA ILE A 78 13.69 -11.03 21.45
C ILE A 78 12.54 -10.10 21.06
N SER A 79 12.39 -8.98 21.80
CA SER A 79 11.44 -7.92 21.44
C SER A 79 12.10 -6.56 21.60
N ASP A 80 12.38 -5.91 20.45
CA ASP A 80 13.08 -4.62 20.44
C ASP A 80 12.73 -3.79 19.19
N THR A 81 13.29 -2.60 19.08
CA THR A 81 13.17 -1.75 17.90
C THR A 81 13.96 -2.33 16.72
N ALA A 82 13.51 -2.04 15.51
CA ALA A 82 14.23 -2.46 14.29
C ALA A 82 15.70 -2.02 14.28
N GLY A 83 15.96 -0.79 14.77
CA GLY A 83 17.32 -0.26 14.83
C GLY A 83 18.24 -1.04 15.78
N ALA A 84 17.74 -1.50 16.93
CA ALA A 84 18.48 -2.34 17.85
C ALA A 84 18.76 -3.73 17.24
N ILE A 85 17.73 -4.35 16.66
CA ILE A 85 17.81 -5.68 16.01
C ILE A 85 18.84 -5.68 14.86
N LEU A 86 18.75 -4.70 13.95
CA LEU A 86 19.68 -4.56 12.82
C LEU A 86 21.09 -4.10 13.26
N GLY A 87 21.19 -3.50 14.44
CA GLY A 87 22.48 -3.06 15.02
C GLY A 87 23.30 -4.19 15.64
N ASP A 88 22.67 -5.29 16.00
CA ASP A 88 23.33 -6.45 16.64
C ASP A 88 22.82 -7.78 16.07
N THR A 89 23.14 -8.02 14.81
CA THR A 89 22.74 -9.22 14.08
C THR A 89 23.37 -10.49 14.63
N GLY A 90 24.52 -10.39 15.30
CA GLY A 90 25.20 -11.53 15.93
C GLY A 90 24.37 -12.13 17.08
N THR A 91 23.75 -11.27 17.91
CA THR A 91 22.84 -11.70 18.97
C THR A 91 21.53 -12.22 18.43
N VAL A 92 21.02 -11.63 17.33
CA VAL A 92 19.77 -12.03 16.67
C VAL A 92 19.88 -13.44 16.08
N ILE A 93 21.00 -13.76 15.42
CA ILE A 93 21.27 -15.06 14.77
C ILE A 93 21.92 -16.00 15.79
N ASP A 94 21.15 -16.43 16.80
CA ASP A 94 21.57 -17.39 17.82
C ASP A 94 20.57 -18.53 17.92
N ASP A 95 21.05 -19.77 18.03
CA ASP A 95 20.22 -20.99 18.08
C ASP A 95 19.17 -20.97 19.20
N GLY A 96 19.40 -20.22 20.26
CA GLY A 96 18.47 -20.07 21.39
C GLY A 96 17.34 -19.06 21.14
N VAL A 97 17.41 -18.25 20.09
CA VAL A 97 16.35 -17.30 19.75
C VAL A 97 15.30 -18.00 18.89
N SER A 98 14.08 -18.09 19.39
CA SER A 98 12.98 -18.76 18.68
C SER A 98 12.12 -17.81 17.87
N THR A 99 12.01 -16.55 18.29
CA THR A 99 11.18 -15.52 17.66
C THR A 99 11.75 -14.14 17.95
N ILE A 100 11.63 -13.25 16.98
CA ILE A 100 12.01 -11.85 17.11
C ILE A 100 10.78 -10.99 16.79
N ASN A 101 10.39 -10.14 17.74
CA ASN A 101 9.29 -9.20 17.56
C ASN A 101 9.84 -7.78 17.44
N VAL A 102 9.59 -7.15 16.29
CA VAL A 102 9.96 -5.75 16.07
C VAL A 102 8.89 -4.83 16.67
N ASN A 103 9.29 -3.94 17.56
CA ASN A 103 8.40 -3.02 18.24
C ASN A 103 7.99 -1.85 17.34
N GLY A 104 6.71 -1.80 16.99
CA GLY A 104 6.10 -0.79 16.13
C GLY A 104 6.31 -1.06 14.63
N PRO A 105 5.60 -0.30 13.77
CA PRO A 105 5.75 -0.42 12.35
C PRO A 105 7.08 0.16 11.87
N VAL A 106 7.57 -0.36 10.74
CA VAL A 106 8.81 0.10 10.07
C VAL A 106 8.51 0.59 8.66
N GLY A 107 9.39 1.43 8.12
CA GLY A 107 9.33 1.79 6.70
C GLY A 107 9.83 0.65 5.80
N ALA A 108 9.46 0.70 4.52
CA ALA A 108 9.74 -0.35 3.53
C ALA A 108 11.23 -0.69 3.41
N GLY A 109 12.10 0.32 3.38
CA GLY A 109 13.55 0.11 3.31
C GLY A 109 14.14 -0.61 4.53
N VAL A 110 13.55 -0.43 5.71
CA VAL A 110 13.92 -1.17 6.94
C VAL A 110 13.32 -2.57 6.89
N GLY A 111 12.09 -2.72 6.38
CA GLY A 111 11.43 -4.01 6.18
C GLY A 111 12.28 -4.96 5.31
N VAL A 112 12.80 -4.46 4.18
CA VAL A 112 13.73 -5.24 3.32
C VAL A 112 14.97 -5.71 4.08
N GLN A 113 15.55 -4.87 4.96
CA GLN A 113 16.72 -5.28 5.74
C GLN A 113 16.38 -6.36 6.79
N LEU A 114 15.19 -6.28 7.41
CA LEU A 114 14.71 -7.29 8.36
C LEU A 114 14.43 -8.63 7.66
N GLY A 115 13.75 -8.60 6.50
CA GLY A 115 13.53 -9.79 5.69
C GLY A 115 14.83 -10.44 5.21
N ALA A 116 15.79 -9.64 4.75
CA ALA A 116 17.11 -10.15 4.38
C ALA A 116 17.88 -10.76 5.57
N LEU A 117 17.69 -10.23 6.79
CA LEU A 117 18.25 -10.81 8.01
C LEU A 117 17.60 -12.15 8.33
N GLU A 118 16.29 -12.27 8.15
CA GLU A 118 15.55 -13.52 8.31
C GLU A 118 16.04 -14.58 7.33
N ASP A 119 16.10 -14.26 6.03
CA ASP A 119 16.61 -15.16 5.00
C ASP A 119 18.04 -15.63 5.29
N ALA A 120 18.92 -14.72 5.71
CA ALA A 120 20.28 -15.05 6.09
C ALA A 120 20.34 -16.00 7.30
N SER A 121 19.40 -15.88 8.24
CA SER A 121 19.27 -16.78 9.39
C SER A 121 18.91 -18.19 8.94
N PHE A 122 17.96 -18.36 8.04
CA PHE A 122 17.57 -19.66 7.47
C PHE A 122 18.73 -20.36 6.73
N GLU A 123 19.55 -19.63 5.98
CA GLU A 123 20.71 -20.18 5.28
C GLU A 123 21.77 -20.78 6.25
N THR A 124 21.85 -20.26 7.46
CA THR A 124 22.78 -20.74 8.50
C THR A 124 22.21 -21.88 9.36
N GLY A 125 20.92 -22.24 9.14
CA GLY A 125 20.23 -23.30 9.86
C GLY A 125 19.44 -22.83 11.08
N TYR A 126 19.36 -21.53 11.32
CA TYR A 126 18.50 -20.92 12.33
C TYR A 126 17.07 -20.76 11.79
N SER A 127 16.08 -20.81 12.68
CA SER A 127 14.67 -20.76 12.29
C SER A 127 13.87 -19.73 13.10
N ALA A 128 14.52 -18.65 13.52
CA ALA A 128 13.82 -17.58 14.23
C ALA A 128 13.01 -16.74 13.24
N ASP A 129 11.69 -16.70 13.42
CA ASP A 129 10.80 -15.81 12.66
C ASP A 129 10.99 -14.37 13.13
N ILE A 130 11.16 -13.42 12.20
CA ILE A 130 11.20 -11.99 12.50
C ILE A 130 9.83 -11.39 12.20
N ASN A 131 9.04 -11.14 13.23
CA ASN A 131 7.72 -10.53 13.09
C ASN A 131 7.83 -9.01 13.05
N PHE A 132 7.51 -8.42 11.91
CA PHE A 132 7.46 -6.96 11.72
C PHE A 132 6.30 -6.56 10.82
N ASN A 133 5.83 -5.31 11.01
CA ASN A 133 4.81 -4.71 10.14
C ASN A 133 5.43 -3.56 9.37
N VAL A 134 5.11 -3.46 8.08
CA VAL A 134 5.55 -2.36 7.23
C VAL A 134 4.40 -1.38 7.03
N VAL A 135 4.66 -0.10 7.30
CA VAL A 135 3.75 1.01 7.01
C VAL A 135 4.57 2.13 6.40
N ASP A 136 4.31 2.43 5.13
CA ASP A 136 5.06 3.48 4.43
C ASP A 136 4.22 4.15 3.32
N ASP A 137 4.78 5.14 2.67
CA ASP A 137 4.27 5.73 1.44
C ASP A 137 4.39 4.73 0.28
N ALA A 138 3.41 4.70 -0.63
CA ALA A 138 3.39 3.76 -1.75
C ALA A 138 4.64 3.91 -2.65
N ASN A 139 5.18 5.13 -2.82
CA ASN A 139 6.40 5.34 -3.60
C ASN A 139 7.64 4.73 -2.91
N ASP A 140 7.73 4.81 -1.58
CA ASP A 140 8.84 4.22 -0.82
C ASP A 140 8.75 2.68 -0.84
N ILE A 141 7.53 2.12 -0.77
CA ILE A 141 7.29 0.68 -0.96
C ILE A 141 7.72 0.24 -2.37
N THR A 142 7.28 0.95 -3.41
CA THR A 142 7.67 0.67 -4.81
C THR A 142 9.18 0.73 -5.00
N ALA A 143 9.83 1.74 -4.43
CA ALA A 143 11.29 1.86 -4.48
C ALA A 143 11.99 0.67 -3.80
N ALA A 144 11.45 0.17 -2.70
CA ALA A 144 11.95 -1.02 -2.02
C ALA A 144 11.76 -2.29 -2.86
N LEU A 145 10.58 -2.47 -3.49
CA LEU A 145 10.26 -3.61 -4.36
C LEU A 145 11.14 -3.67 -5.62
N THR A 146 11.60 -2.53 -6.17
CA THR A 146 12.52 -2.53 -7.34
C THR A 146 13.92 -3.05 -7.01
N GLY A 147 14.32 -3.05 -5.75
CA GLY A 147 15.63 -3.50 -5.28
C GLY A 147 15.67 -4.97 -4.88
N ASP A 148 14.66 -5.43 -4.16
CA ASP A 148 14.51 -6.80 -3.66
C ASP A 148 13.07 -7.05 -3.24
N THR A 149 12.35 -7.86 -3.99
CA THR A 149 10.93 -8.17 -3.72
C THR A 149 10.74 -9.15 -2.57
N THR A 150 11.75 -9.96 -2.22
CA THR A 150 11.63 -11.03 -1.23
C THR A 150 11.63 -10.51 0.21
N GLY A 151 12.33 -9.40 0.48
CA GLY A 151 12.45 -8.87 1.83
C GLY A 151 11.14 -8.35 2.44
N LEU A 152 10.16 -7.95 1.62
CA LEU A 152 8.84 -7.51 2.10
C LEU A 152 7.84 -8.66 2.24
N ASP A 153 8.06 -9.79 1.55
CA ASP A 153 7.21 -10.99 1.67
C ASP A 153 7.32 -11.65 3.06
N ASN A 154 8.34 -11.31 3.84
CA ASN A 154 8.52 -11.80 5.21
C ASN A 154 7.83 -10.90 6.26
N ALA A 155 7.25 -9.76 5.86
CA ALA A 155 6.50 -8.92 6.78
C ALA A 155 5.22 -9.62 7.26
N ALA A 156 4.79 -9.36 8.48
CA ALA A 156 3.50 -9.84 8.97
C ALA A 156 2.32 -9.03 8.39
N SER A 157 2.57 -7.80 7.93
CA SER A 157 1.60 -6.92 7.26
C SER A 157 2.34 -5.84 6.48
N LEU A 158 1.84 -5.50 5.28
CA LEU A 158 2.28 -4.38 4.45
C LEU A 158 1.13 -3.41 4.22
N VAL A 159 1.30 -2.16 4.62
CA VAL A 159 0.32 -1.06 4.47
C VAL A 159 0.93 0.08 3.68
N ALA A 160 0.32 0.43 2.55
CA ALA A 160 0.60 1.66 1.81
C ALA A 160 -0.30 2.78 2.36
N SER A 161 0.25 3.66 3.21
CA SER A 161 -0.52 4.62 3.98
C SER A 161 -0.83 5.93 3.25
N SER A 162 -0.18 6.17 2.12
CA SER A 162 -0.30 7.38 1.29
C SER A 162 0.47 7.20 -0.02
N GLY A 163 0.53 8.27 -0.82
CA GLY A 163 1.37 8.33 -2.02
C GLY A 163 0.59 8.19 -3.31
N THR A 164 1.30 8.39 -4.42
CA THR A 164 0.75 8.29 -5.77
C THR A 164 1.67 7.45 -6.64
N VAL A 165 1.13 6.40 -7.24
CA VAL A 165 1.87 5.41 -8.03
C VAL A 165 1.16 5.15 -9.35
N THR A 166 1.86 4.54 -10.32
CA THR A 166 1.27 4.06 -11.56
C THR A 166 0.44 2.79 -11.32
N VAL A 167 -0.39 2.40 -12.29
CA VAL A 167 -1.15 1.13 -12.24
C VAL A 167 -0.21 -0.08 -12.07
N THR A 168 0.93 -0.07 -12.76
CA THR A 168 1.93 -1.15 -12.65
C THR A 168 2.52 -1.23 -11.24
N GLU A 169 2.93 -0.11 -10.68
CA GLU A 169 3.48 -0.05 -9.32
C GLU A 169 2.44 -0.43 -8.26
N ALA A 170 1.18 -0.03 -8.44
CA ALA A 170 0.07 -0.48 -7.59
C ALA A 170 -0.10 -2.00 -7.63
N SER A 171 0.00 -2.60 -8.84
CA SER A 171 -0.05 -4.06 -9.01
C SER A 171 1.11 -4.76 -8.30
N ASP A 172 2.31 -4.18 -8.33
CA ASP A 172 3.48 -4.74 -7.64
C ASP A 172 3.29 -4.70 -6.11
N ILE A 173 2.78 -3.58 -5.55
CA ILE A 173 2.44 -3.46 -4.12
C ILE A 173 1.39 -4.49 -3.71
N GLN A 174 0.30 -4.60 -4.48
CA GLN A 174 -0.80 -5.55 -4.22
C GLN A 174 -0.39 -7.00 -4.42
N GLY A 175 0.70 -7.25 -5.14
CA GLY A 175 1.28 -8.58 -5.36
C GLY A 175 2.07 -9.12 -4.17
N VAL A 176 2.43 -8.28 -3.19
CA VAL A 176 3.07 -8.72 -1.93
C VAL A 176 2.06 -9.54 -1.12
N ALA A 177 2.48 -10.72 -0.63
CA ALA A 177 1.57 -11.68 0.01
C ALA A 177 0.84 -11.12 1.24
N GLU A 178 1.53 -10.26 2.01
CA GLU A 178 1.06 -9.68 3.26
C GLU A 178 0.46 -8.27 3.09
N TYR A 179 0.15 -7.88 1.85
CA TYR A 179 -0.50 -6.60 1.57
C TYR A 179 -1.89 -6.52 2.22
N ASP A 180 -2.09 -5.51 3.06
CA ASP A 180 -3.36 -5.21 3.75
C ASP A 180 -4.11 -4.09 3.01
N SER A 181 -4.99 -4.47 2.09
CA SER A 181 -5.80 -3.51 1.33
C SER A 181 -6.72 -2.69 2.21
N GLY A 182 -7.28 -3.30 3.26
CA GLY A 182 -8.23 -2.62 4.16
C GLY A 182 -7.61 -1.56 5.06
N ALA A 183 -6.28 -1.60 5.26
CA ALA A 183 -5.53 -0.60 6.01
C ALA A 183 -4.80 0.39 5.10
N SER A 184 -4.70 0.10 3.80
CA SER A 184 -3.98 0.93 2.83
C SER A 184 -4.84 2.06 2.28
N SER A 185 -4.19 3.16 1.85
CA SER A 185 -4.85 4.31 1.21
C SER A 185 -3.84 5.06 0.35
N TYR A 186 -3.87 4.88 -0.95
CA TYR A 186 -3.00 5.56 -1.91
C TYR A 186 -3.74 5.88 -3.21
N THR A 187 -3.16 6.73 -4.04
CA THR A 187 -3.73 7.16 -5.33
C THR A 187 -2.99 6.50 -6.49
N ILE A 188 -3.71 6.12 -7.53
CA ILE A 188 -3.12 5.72 -8.81
C ILE A 188 -3.11 6.94 -9.74
N SER A 189 -1.99 7.17 -10.44
CA SER A 189 -1.90 8.21 -11.48
C SER A 189 -1.25 7.62 -12.73
N ASP A 190 -2.03 7.51 -13.82
CA ASP A 190 -1.57 6.91 -15.07
C ASP A 190 -2.38 7.40 -16.28
N SER A 191 -1.98 6.99 -17.47
CA SER A 191 -2.70 7.29 -18.72
C SER A 191 -4.07 6.58 -18.77
N ALA A 192 -5.01 7.14 -19.54
CA ALA A 192 -6.31 6.50 -19.79
C ALA A 192 -6.14 5.07 -20.34
N ASP A 193 -5.23 4.86 -21.27
CA ASP A 193 -4.93 3.53 -21.83
C ASP A 193 -4.53 2.52 -20.75
N ALA A 194 -3.71 2.93 -19.77
CA ALA A 194 -3.29 2.07 -18.67
C ALA A 194 -4.46 1.79 -17.72
N VAL A 195 -5.21 2.83 -17.37
CA VAL A 195 -6.37 2.72 -16.46
C VAL A 195 -7.48 1.85 -17.08
N LEU A 196 -7.80 2.02 -18.37
CA LEU A 196 -8.87 1.28 -19.07
C LEU A 196 -8.44 -0.11 -19.56
N THR A 197 -7.18 -0.50 -19.38
CA THR A 197 -6.76 -1.86 -19.74
C THR A 197 -7.44 -2.89 -18.85
N ALA A 198 -8.22 -3.80 -19.43
CA ALA A 198 -9.03 -4.77 -18.68
C ALA A 198 -8.25 -5.65 -17.68
N SER A 199 -6.95 -5.90 -17.91
CA SER A 199 -6.11 -6.62 -16.94
C SER A 199 -5.81 -5.81 -15.69
N ASN A 200 -6.00 -4.50 -15.70
CA ASN A 200 -5.68 -3.57 -14.61
C ASN A 200 -6.91 -3.26 -13.73
N GLU A 201 -8.11 -3.65 -14.17
CA GLU A 201 -9.35 -3.40 -13.43
C GLU A 201 -9.28 -3.89 -11.97
N SER A 202 -8.79 -5.11 -11.74
CA SER A 202 -8.68 -5.66 -10.38
C SER A 202 -7.70 -4.89 -9.48
N THR A 203 -6.68 -4.26 -10.08
CA THR A 203 -5.72 -3.41 -9.35
C THR A 203 -6.37 -2.09 -8.96
N ILE A 204 -7.16 -1.50 -9.86
CA ILE A 204 -7.86 -0.24 -9.64
C ILE A 204 -9.00 -0.42 -8.62
N LEU A 205 -9.74 -1.52 -8.70
CA LEU A 205 -10.87 -1.82 -7.80
C LEU A 205 -10.45 -2.39 -6.44
N ASN A 206 -9.18 -2.25 -6.05
CA ASN A 206 -8.68 -2.72 -4.76
C ASN A 206 -9.03 -1.74 -3.62
N ASP A 207 -9.45 -2.27 -2.48
CA ASP A 207 -9.86 -1.47 -1.30
C ASP A 207 -8.81 -0.44 -0.84
N GLY A 208 -7.52 -0.69 -1.12
CA GLY A 208 -6.42 0.23 -0.78
C GLY A 208 -6.28 1.43 -1.73
N VAL A 209 -7.01 1.46 -2.86
CA VAL A 209 -6.99 2.57 -3.80
C VAL A 209 -8.00 3.63 -3.37
N SER A 210 -7.53 4.80 -2.98
CA SER A 210 -8.37 5.92 -2.53
C SER A 210 -8.86 6.81 -3.67
N GLY A 211 -8.24 6.72 -4.85
CA GLY A 211 -8.62 7.47 -6.04
C GLY A 211 -7.70 7.20 -7.21
N VAL A 212 -8.13 7.61 -8.39
CA VAL A 212 -7.36 7.50 -9.63
C VAL A 212 -7.30 8.86 -10.31
N VAL A 213 -6.11 9.28 -10.75
CA VAL A 213 -5.90 10.49 -11.53
C VAL A 213 -5.44 10.09 -12.93
N VAL A 214 -6.27 10.38 -13.93
CA VAL A 214 -5.93 10.12 -15.33
C VAL A 214 -5.04 11.24 -15.84
N THR A 215 -3.92 10.87 -16.44
CA THR A 215 -2.97 11.79 -17.06
C THR A 215 -2.88 11.51 -18.56
N ASP A 216 -2.73 12.55 -19.36
CA ASP A 216 -2.38 12.45 -20.78
C ASP A 216 -0.88 12.72 -21.01
N ALA A 217 -0.43 12.69 -22.26
CA ALA A 217 0.96 12.98 -22.64
C ALA A 217 1.38 14.45 -22.31
N THR A 218 0.43 15.34 -22.01
CA THR A 218 0.66 16.74 -21.65
C THR A 218 0.51 16.96 -20.12
N GLY A 219 0.00 15.97 -19.39
CA GLY A 219 -0.32 16.04 -17.96
C GLY A 219 -1.61 16.80 -17.66
N ALA A 220 -2.45 17.09 -18.67
CA ALA A 220 -3.71 17.81 -18.51
C ALA A 220 -4.91 16.89 -18.20
N GLY A 221 -4.76 15.57 -18.44
CA GLY A 221 -5.79 14.57 -18.13
C GLY A 221 -6.99 14.57 -19.08
N TYR A 222 -6.85 15.13 -20.29
CA TYR A 222 -7.92 15.11 -21.31
C TYR A 222 -7.98 13.75 -22.02
N VAL A 223 -9.19 13.22 -22.15
CA VAL A 223 -9.52 12.00 -22.88
C VAL A 223 -10.63 12.29 -23.90
N ASP A 224 -10.80 11.43 -24.88
CA ASP A 224 -11.95 11.52 -25.79
C ASP A 224 -13.27 11.09 -25.08
N ALA A 225 -14.41 11.35 -25.72
CA ALA A 225 -15.71 11.07 -25.14
C ALA A 225 -15.95 9.57 -24.84
N SER A 226 -15.37 8.68 -25.67
CA SER A 226 -15.50 7.23 -25.51
C SER A 226 -14.73 6.73 -24.29
N ASP A 227 -13.50 7.22 -24.11
CA ASP A 227 -12.69 6.89 -22.91
C ASP A 227 -13.31 7.51 -21.66
N GLY A 228 -13.85 8.74 -21.78
CA GLY A 228 -14.58 9.40 -20.68
C GLY A 228 -15.80 8.60 -20.20
N GLU A 229 -16.59 8.00 -21.12
CA GLU A 229 -17.68 7.09 -20.78
C GLU A 229 -17.16 5.87 -20.01
N ALA A 230 -16.09 5.23 -20.51
CA ALA A 230 -15.52 4.06 -19.88
C ALA A 230 -14.93 4.36 -18.48
N LEU A 231 -14.31 5.54 -18.30
CA LEU A 231 -13.81 5.99 -17.00
C LEU A 231 -14.93 6.26 -16.00
N SER A 232 -16.06 6.87 -16.45
CA SER A 232 -17.22 7.08 -15.60
C SER A 232 -17.87 5.75 -15.16
N GLU A 233 -17.90 4.74 -16.03
CA GLU A 233 -18.36 3.40 -15.68
C GLU A 233 -17.42 2.74 -14.65
N LEU A 234 -16.10 2.85 -14.85
CA LEU A 234 -15.09 2.31 -13.93
C LEU A 234 -15.16 2.99 -12.56
N GLU A 235 -15.41 4.31 -12.50
CA GLU A 235 -15.61 5.04 -11.25
C GLU A 235 -16.79 4.47 -10.43
N GLY A 236 -17.93 4.23 -11.09
CA GLY A 236 -19.08 3.59 -10.45
C GLY A 236 -18.76 2.20 -9.88
N LEU A 237 -17.89 1.44 -10.54
CA LEU A 237 -17.39 0.16 -10.05
C LEU A 237 -16.43 0.36 -8.84
N LEU A 238 -15.53 1.34 -8.90
CA LEU A 238 -14.59 1.66 -7.82
C LEU A 238 -15.33 2.05 -6.54
N GLN A 239 -16.30 2.96 -6.62
CA GLN A 239 -17.13 3.36 -5.49
C GLN A 239 -17.92 2.20 -4.88
N THR A 240 -18.32 1.24 -5.72
CA THR A 240 -19.02 0.03 -5.27
C THR A 240 -18.06 -0.95 -4.60
N ALA A 241 -16.88 -1.16 -5.16
CA ALA A 241 -15.88 -2.12 -4.68
C ALA A 241 -15.29 -1.68 -3.33
N THR A 242 -14.93 -0.40 -3.21
CA THR A 242 -14.36 0.18 -1.98
C THR A 242 -15.42 0.52 -0.92
N ASN A 243 -16.70 0.49 -1.29
CA ASN A 243 -17.83 1.00 -0.49
C ASN A 243 -17.56 2.45 0.00
N ASP A 244 -16.81 3.21 -0.79
CA ASP A 244 -16.48 4.61 -0.54
C ASP A 244 -16.99 5.47 -1.70
N SER A 245 -18.03 6.27 -1.43
CA SER A 245 -18.59 7.21 -2.39
C SER A 245 -17.70 8.42 -2.67
N ALA A 246 -16.58 8.53 -1.96
CA ALA A 246 -15.57 9.56 -2.20
C ALA A 246 -14.38 9.05 -3.03
N ALA A 247 -14.33 7.74 -3.31
CA ALA A 247 -13.39 7.22 -4.30
C ALA A 247 -13.75 7.77 -5.68
N ASP A 248 -12.81 8.45 -6.31
CA ASP A 248 -13.01 9.27 -7.50
C ASP A 248 -11.99 8.90 -8.58
N ILE A 249 -12.41 9.02 -9.84
CA ILE A 249 -11.50 8.97 -11.00
C ILE A 249 -11.45 10.37 -11.60
N GLU A 250 -10.37 11.09 -11.34
CA GLU A 250 -10.18 12.45 -11.87
C GLU A 250 -9.76 12.40 -13.34
N PHE A 251 -10.63 12.91 -14.24
CA PHE A 251 -10.34 13.03 -15.67
C PHE A 251 -11.09 14.20 -16.29
N ARG A 252 -10.71 14.60 -17.49
CA ARG A 252 -11.36 15.63 -18.29
C ARG A 252 -11.65 15.10 -19.69
N VAL A 253 -12.73 15.57 -20.29
CA VAL A 253 -13.12 15.17 -21.65
C VAL A 253 -12.95 16.33 -22.62
N GLU A 254 -12.26 16.08 -23.73
CA GLU A 254 -12.12 17.01 -24.85
C GLU A 254 -12.39 16.25 -26.16
N ASP A 255 -13.47 16.60 -26.88
CA ASP A 255 -13.83 15.97 -28.14
C ASP A 255 -14.71 16.88 -29.02
N ASP A 256 -15.05 16.39 -30.21
CA ASP A 256 -16.01 17.08 -31.05
C ASP A 256 -17.46 16.92 -30.57
N ALA A 257 -18.33 17.87 -30.95
CA ALA A 257 -19.70 17.90 -30.52
C ALA A 257 -20.52 16.65 -30.91
N ALA A 258 -20.20 15.99 -32.04
CA ALA A 258 -20.91 14.81 -32.48
C ALA A 258 -20.54 13.58 -31.65
N ALA A 259 -19.26 13.43 -31.28
CA ALA A 259 -18.78 12.34 -30.44
C ALA A 259 -19.35 12.46 -29.02
N ILE A 260 -19.27 13.64 -28.40
CA ILE A 260 -19.84 13.90 -27.07
C ILE A 260 -21.35 13.67 -27.04
N ALA A 261 -22.08 14.25 -28.02
CA ALA A 261 -23.52 14.06 -28.12
C ALA A 261 -23.93 12.59 -28.33
N ALA A 262 -23.13 11.81 -29.05
CA ALA A 262 -23.39 10.37 -29.25
C ALA A 262 -23.33 9.60 -27.94
N VAL A 263 -22.31 9.85 -27.12
CA VAL A 263 -22.15 9.23 -25.80
C VAL A 263 -23.30 9.63 -24.86
N LEU A 264 -23.59 10.93 -24.74
CA LEU A 264 -24.65 11.44 -23.85
C LEU A 264 -26.04 10.96 -24.25
N SER A 265 -26.34 10.85 -25.56
CA SER A 265 -27.65 10.38 -26.05
C SER A 265 -27.96 8.92 -25.71
N GLY A 266 -26.95 8.08 -25.54
CA GLY A 266 -27.07 6.65 -25.18
C GLY A 266 -27.51 6.42 -23.73
N ASN A 267 -27.13 7.31 -22.81
CA ASN A 267 -27.20 7.11 -21.36
C ASN A 267 -27.99 8.17 -20.57
N ASN A 268 -28.95 8.86 -21.20
CA ASN A 268 -29.75 9.91 -20.52
C ASN A 268 -28.94 11.06 -19.85
N GLY A 269 -27.80 11.41 -20.42
CA GLY A 269 -26.95 12.52 -19.93
C GLY A 269 -25.99 12.17 -18.82
N GLY A 270 -26.03 10.95 -18.23
CA GLY A 270 -25.16 10.56 -17.11
C GLY A 270 -23.83 9.91 -17.49
N ALA A 271 -23.57 9.69 -18.78
CA ALA A 271 -22.40 8.94 -19.24
C ALA A 271 -21.05 9.62 -18.97
N LEU A 272 -21.04 10.93 -18.74
CA LEU A 272 -19.84 11.73 -18.47
C LEU A 272 -19.95 12.50 -17.14
N ASP A 273 -20.84 12.09 -16.25
CA ASP A 273 -21.04 12.77 -14.96
C ASP A 273 -19.83 12.69 -14.00
N GLY A 274 -18.94 11.69 -14.20
CA GLY A 274 -17.69 11.55 -13.48
C GLY A 274 -16.56 12.50 -13.97
N ALA A 275 -16.73 13.15 -15.14
CA ALA A 275 -15.71 14.06 -15.65
C ALA A 275 -15.63 15.34 -14.79
N ASN A 276 -14.41 15.78 -14.49
CA ASN A 276 -14.18 17.07 -13.80
C ASN A 276 -14.41 18.27 -14.73
N ASP A 277 -14.27 18.04 -16.03
CA ASP A 277 -14.42 19.08 -17.07
C ASP A 277 -14.79 18.44 -18.41
N LEU A 278 -15.66 19.11 -19.19
CA LEU A 278 -16.09 18.69 -20.51
C LEU A 278 -15.97 19.86 -21.49
N GLU A 279 -14.99 19.81 -22.38
CA GLU A 279 -14.74 20.80 -23.43
C GLU A 279 -15.13 20.28 -24.81
N VAL A 280 -15.86 21.08 -25.58
CA VAL A 280 -16.22 20.78 -26.96
C VAL A 280 -15.30 21.57 -27.90
N THR A 281 -14.37 20.89 -28.59
CA THR A 281 -13.33 21.56 -29.39
C THR A 281 -13.69 21.77 -30.86
N GLY A 282 -14.95 21.57 -31.23
CA GLY A 282 -15.41 21.78 -32.59
C GLY A 282 -16.53 20.85 -32.99
N GLY A 283 -16.65 20.60 -34.29
CA GLY A 283 -17.68 19.71 -34.82
C GLY A 283 -19.06 20.30 -34.92
N THR A 284 -20.02 19.44 -35.29
CA THR A 284 -21.40 19.83 -35.52
C THR A 284 -22.36 18.85 -34.85
N THR A 285 -23.35 19.36 -34.14
CA THR A 285 -24.40 18.54 -33.53
C THR A 285 -25.80 19.08 -33.86
N THR A 286 -26.85 18.35 -33.49
CA THR A 286 -28.24 18.77 -33.62
C THR A 286 -28.66 19.60 -32.41
N MET A 287 -29.87 20.20 -32.45
CA MET A 287 -30.46 20.87 -31.27
C MET A 287 -30.57 19.92 -30.05
N VAL A 288 -30.93 18.67 -30.28
CA VAL A 288 -31.01 17.68 -29.21
C VAL A 288 -29.66 17.38 -28.64
N GLY A 289 -28.65 17.12 -29.50
CA GLY A 289 -27.29 16.87 -29.03
C GLY A 289 -26.66 18.07 -28.31
N ALA A 290 -26.94 19.30 -28.72
CA ALA A 290 -26.51 20.50 -28.01
C ALA A 290 -27.15 20.56 -26.59
N ALA A 291 -28.44 20.26 -26.48
CA ALA A 291 -29.13 20.22 -25.19
C ALA A 291 -28.58 19.13 -24.27
N ASP A 292 -28.23 17.97 -24.82
CA ASP A 292 -27.60 16.87 -24.06
C ASP A 292 -26.22 17.32 -23.53
N ILE A 293 -25.37 17.94 -24.37
CA ILE A 293 -24.05 18.49 -23.96
C ILE A 293 -24.21 19.50 -22.82
N GLN A 294 -25.07 20.50 -23.02
CA GLN A 294 -25.29 21.60 -22.05
C GLN A 294 -25.95 21.12 -20.74
N SER A 295 -26.59 19.95 -20.73
CA SER A 295 -27.17 19.35 -19.54
C SER A 295 -26.14 18.60 -18.66
N SER A 296 -24.94 18.30 -19.19
CA SER A 296 -23.88 17.69 -18.40
C SER A 296 -23.38 18.65 -17.32
N GLY A 297 -23.23 18.15 -16.09
CA GLY A 297 -22.72 18.95 -14.97
C GLY A 297 -21.27 19.37 -15.13
N ALA A 298 -20.49 18.68 -15.96
CA ALA A 298 -19.09 18.95 -16.25
C ALA A 298 -18.87 19.94 -17.42
N TYR A 299 -19.91 20.30 -18.15
CA TYR A 299 -19.77 21.11 -19.38
C TYR A 299 -19.23 22.50 -19.11
N ASP A 300 -18.10 22.84 -19.76
CA ASP A 300 -17.48 24.17 -19.74
C ASP A 300 -17.82 24.94 -21.02
N ALA A 301 -18.87 25.77 -20.99
CA ALA A 301 -19.28 26.60 -22.10
C ALA A 301 -18.22 27.62 -22.51
N ALA A 302 -17.43 28.14 -21.56
CA ALA A 302 -16.46 29.22 -21.81
C ALA A 302 -15.25 28.73 -22.64
N ASN A 303 -14.89 27.47 -22.51
CA ASN A 303 -13.79 26.83 -23.26
C ASN A 303 -14.29 26.00 -24.44
N SER A 304 -15.61 25.87 -24.61
CA SER A 304 -16.20 25.10 -25.72
C SER A 304 -16.46 25.96 -26.97
N SER A 305 -16.43 25.30 -28.16
CA SER A 305 -16.76 25.94 -29.43
C SER A 305 -17.29 24.89 -30.43
N TYR A 306 -18.57 24.93 -30.76
CA TYR A 306 -19.18 24.01 -31.74
C TYR A 306 -20.28 24.67 -32.58
N THR A 307 -20.79 23.90 -33.55
CA THR A 307 -21.85 24.34 -34.48
C THR A 307 -23.11 23.50 -34.28
N ILE A 308 -24.25 24.17 -34.20
CA ILE A 308 -25.56 23.50 -34.27
C ILE A 308 -26.06 23.49 -35.71
N THR A 309 -26.44 22.34 -36.23
CA THR A 309 -27.07 22.16 -37.53
C THR A 309 -28.39 21.43 -37.37
N ASP A 310 -29.49 22.09 -37.66
CA ASP A 310 -30.82 21.50 -37.57
C ASP A 310 -31.87 22.19 -38.50
N THR A 311 -33.07 21.62 -38.58
CA THR A 311 -34.17 22.22 -39.30
C THR A 311 -34.63 23.56 -38.66
N ALA A 312 -35.22 24.41 -39.47
CA ALA A 312 -35.81 25.65 -38.95
C ALA A 312 -36.85 25.41 -37.84
N GLY A 313 -37.61 24.32 -37.96
CA GLY A 313 -38.60 23.91 -36.96
C GLY A 313 -38.01 23.50 -35.61
N ALA A 314 -36.88 22.77 -35.63
CA ALA A 314 -36.17 22.41 -34.41
C ALA A 314 -35.54 23.64 -33.73
N ILE A 315 -34.86 24.48 -34.50
CA ILE A 315 -34.21 25.69 -33.97
C ILE A 315 -35.24 26.67 -33.42
N LEU A 316 -36.36 26.93 -34.12
CA LEU A 316 -37.40 27.82 -33.63
C LEU A 316 -38.26 27.24 -32.51
N GLY A 317 -38.25 25.94 -32.37
CA GLY A 317 -38.90 25.22 -31.29
C GLY A 317 -38.08 25.11 -30.01
N ASP A 318 -36.84 25.57 -30.02
CA ASP A 318 -35.97 25.56 -28.83
C ASP A 318 -36.53 26.47 -27.74
N THR A 319 -36.99 25.83 -26.69
CA THR A 319 -37.48 26.52 -25.46
C THR A 319 -36.45 26.43 -24.32
N ALA A 320 -35.36 25.69 -24.53
CA ALA A 320 -34.35 25.43 -23.54
C ALA A 320 -33.12 26.35 -23.63
N THR A 321 -33.11 27.27 -24.60
CA THR A 321 -32.03 28.25 -24.82
C THR A 321 -30.69 27.67 -25.23
N ALA A 322 -30.70 26.46 -25.81
CA ALA A 322 -29.47 25.80 -26.27
C ALA A 322 -28.71 26.63 -27.33
N ILE A 323 -29.39 27.49 -28.06
CA ILE A 323 -28.76 28.38 -29.03
C ILE A 323 -28.13 29.64 -28.43
N ASP A 324 -28.43 29.99 -27.18
CA ASP A 324 -27.89 31.16 -26.48
C ASP A 324 -26.66 30.82 -25.61
N ASP A 325 -26.15 29.58 -25.71
CA ASP A 325 -25.00 29.10 -24.96
C ASP A 325 -23.67 29.65 -25.50
N ASP A 326 -22.75 30.08 -24.62
CA ASP A 326 -21.47 30.68 -24.99
C ASP A 326 -20.57 29.72 -25.82
N GLY A 327 -20.73 28.40 -25.68
CA GLY A 327 -20.01 27.39 -26.48
C GLY A 327 -20.52 27.22 -27.89
N VAL A 328 -21.70 27.78 -28.24
CA VAL A 328 -22.24 27.71 -29.60
C VAL A 328 -21.64 28.80 -30.48
N SER A 329 -20.73 28.41 -31.37
CA SER A 329 -20.05 29.36 -32.27
C SER A 329 -20.86 29.68 -33.55
N HIS A 330 -21.65 28.71 -34.05
CA HIS A 330 -22.46 28.88 -35.27
C HIS A 330 -23.75 28.07 -35.19
N ILE A 331 -24.77 28.60 -35.90
CA ILE A 331 -26.04 27.89 -36.12
C ILE A 331 -26.28 27.79 -37.61
N ILE A 332 -26.47 26.60 -38.12
CA ILE A 332 -26.80 26.32 -39.52
C ILE A 332 -28.22 25.77 -39.60
N VAL A 333 -29.07 26.49 -40.35
CA VAL A 333 -30.43 26.04 -40.63
C VAL A 333 -30.42 25.13 -41.86
N ASP A 334 -30.75 23.86 -41.68
CA ASP A 334 -30.83 22.91 -42.78
C ASP A 334 -32.24 22.93 -43.40
N GLY A 335 -32.27 23.09 -44.72
CA GLY A 335 -33.49 23.11 -45.50
C GLY A 335 -33.93 24.53 -45.93
N LYS A 336 -34.98 24.57 -46.77
CA LYS A 336 -35.58 25.83 -47.23
C LYS A 336 -36.45 26.44 -46.14
N VAL A 337 -36.13 27.62 -45.72
CA VAL A 337 -37.06 28.46 -44.91
C VAL A 337 -38.17 28.93 -45.86
N GLY A 338 -39.35 28.34 -45.69
CA GLY A 338 -40.50 28.67 -46.53
C GLY A 338 -41.22 29.96 -46.08
#